data_b3cdc016d7c3001e2da008294e42bd48
#
_entry.id   b3cdc016d7c3001e2da008294e42bd48
#
_cell.length_a   1.000
_cell.length_b   1.000
_cell.length_c   1.000
_cell.angle_alpha   90.00
_cell.angle_beta   90.00
_cell.angle_gamma   90.00
#
_symmetry.space_group_name_H-M   'P 1'
#
loop_
_entity.id
_entity.type
_entity.pdbx_description
1 polymer ?
#
loop_
_entity_poly.entity_id
_entity_poly.type
_entity_poly.pdbx_seq_one_letter_code
_entity_poly.pdbx_strand_id
1 'polypeptide(L)'
;MRKILVTGAGGFVGARILDQWRGRYELCTFPHGFSANSDEAAVRALIAREKPDVIVHTAALSNTAYCASHPEESLRANVLLPEWIAKAAAETGAKLL
;
A
#
# COMPACT_ATOMS: atom_id res chain seq x y z
N MET A 1 20.22 6.38 -0.17
CA MET A 1 18.87 6.99 -0.13
C MET A 1 17.88 5.92 0.33
N ARG A 2 17.04 6.25 1.29
CA ARG A 2 16.03 5.30 1.76
C ARG A 2 14.95 5.09 0.71
N LYS A 3 14.48 3.86 0.60
CA LYS A 3 13.42 3.49 -0.32
C LYS A 3 12.09 3.39 0.43
N ILE A 4 11.09 4.10 -0.07
CA ILE A 4 9.77 4.16 0.55
C ILE A 4 8.73 3.69 -0.45
N LEU A 5 7.95 2.69 -0.04
CA LEU A 5 6.79 2.24 -0.80
C LEU A 5 5.55 2.97 -0.28
N VAL A 6 4.86 3.68 -1.15
CA VAL A 6 3.63 4.38 -0.82
C VAL A 6 2.46 3.68 -1.51
N THR A 7 1.52 3.17 -0.73
CA THR A 7 0.28 2.62 -1.28
C THR A 7 -0.75 3.75 -1.39
N GLY A 8 -1.73 3.60 -2.26
CA GLY A 8 -2.74 4.64 -2.45
C GLY A 8 -2.20 5.88 -3.15
N ALA A 9 -1.23 5.70 -4.06
CA ALA A 9 -0.59 6.80 -4.77
C ALA A 9 -1.56 7.68 -5.56
N GLY A 10 -2.68 7.10 -6.03
CA GLY A 10 -3.72 7.84 -6.73
C GLY A 10 -4.67 8.60 -5.82
N GLY A 11 -4.60 8.38 -4.51
CA GLY A 11 -5.43 9.07 -3.54
C GLY A 11 -4.86 10.42 -3.14
N PHE A 12 -5.67 11.22 -2.45
CA PHE A 12 -5.28 12.57 -2.07
C PHE A 12 -4.03 12.60 -1.17
N VAL A 13 -4.03 11.76 -0.12
CA VAL A 13 -2.92 11.72 0.84
C VAL A 13 -1.67 11.13 0.21
N GLY A 14 -1.81 10.00 -0.49
CA GLY A 14 -0.68 9.34 -1.12
C GLY A 14 0.00 10.20 -2.17
N ALA A 15 -0.78 10.89 -3.00
CA ALA A 15 -0.26 11.79 -4.03
C ALA A 15 0.53 12.96 -3.41
N ARG A 16 0.05 13.51 -2.31
CA ARG A 16 0.74 14.59 -1.61
C ARG A 16 2.06 14.14 -1.01
N ILE A 17 2.08 12.94 -0.43
CA ILE A 17 3.31 12.37 0.13
C ILE A 17 4.36 12.20 -0.97
N LEU A 18 3.96 11.63 -2.11
CA LEU A 18 4.87 11.44 -3.23
C LEU A 18 5.43 12.76 -3.73
N ASP A 19 4.58 13.78 -3.84
CA ASP A 19 5.00 15.10 -4.31
C ASP A 19 6.00 15.74 -3.34
N GLN A 20 5.71 15.70 -2.04
CA GLN A 20 6.56 16.33 -1.03
C GLN A 20 7.91 15.63 -0.85
N TRP A 21 7.93 14.30 -1.03
CA TRP A 21 9.15 13.51 -0.78
C TRP A 21 9.97 13.26 -2.03
N ARG A 22 9.49 13.72 -3.17
CA ARG A 22 10.23 13.58 -4.43
C ARG A 22 11.60 14.26 -4.32
N GLY A 23 12.64 13.51 -4.69
CA GLY A 23 14.01 13.98 -4.60
C GLY A 23 14.68 13.80 -3.24
N ARG A 24 13.91 13.48 -2.19
CA ARG A 24 14.46 13.21 -0.85
C ARG A 24 14.65 11.73 -0.59
N TYR A 25 13.79 10.90 -1.18
CA TYR A 25 13.77 9.46 -0.99
C TYR A 25 13.56 8.76 -2.32
N GLU A 26 14.01 7.52 -2.40
CA GLU A 26 13.63 6.67 -3.52
C GLU A 26 12.20 6.20 -3.28
N LEU A 27 11.29 6.57 -4.17
CA LEU A 27 9.87 6.29 -4.01
C LEU A 27 9.43 5.20 -4.98
N CYS A 28 8.62 4.26 -4.48
CA CYS A 28 7.95 3.28 -5.32
C CYS A 28 6.49 3.17 -4.91
N THR A 29 5.66 2.66 -5.82
CA THR A 29 4.23 2.55 -5.62
C THR A 29 3.76 1.20 -6.14
N PHE A 30 2.54 0.79 -5.74
CA PHE A 30 1.91 -0.35 -6.38
C PHE A 30 1.50 0.02 -7.81
N PRO A 31 1.61 -0.92 -8.76
CA PRO A 31 1.08 -0.70 -10.10
C PRO A 31 -0.40 -0.36 -10.07
N HIS A 32 -0.88 0.34 -11.10
CA HIS A 32 -2.29 0.70 -11.22
C HIS A 32 -3.17 -0.54 -11.11
N GLY A 33 -4.20 -0.47 -10.27
CA GLY A 33 -5.12 -1.58 -10.03
C GLY A 33 -4.59 -2.70 -9.15
N PHE A 34 -3.34 -2.64 -8.73
CA PHE A 34 -2.72 -3.71 -7.92
C PHE A 34 -3.44 -3.92 -6.60
N SER A 35 -3.76 -2.82 -5.89
CA SER A 35 -4.45 -2.92 -4.60
C SER A 35 -5.83 -3.58 -4.71
N ALA A 36 -6.52 -3.40 -5.82
CA ALA A 36 -7.85 -3.96 -6.02
C ALA A 36 -7.82 -5.42 -6.52
N ASN A 37 -6.77 -5.83 -7.22
CA ASN A 37 -6.75 -7.09 -7.95
C ASN A 37 -5.68 -8.08 -7.48
N SER A 38 -4.77 -7.68 -6.61
CA SER A 38 -3.71 -8.57 -6.12
C SER A 38 -4.20 -9.48 -5.00
N ASP A 39 -3.47 -10.57 -4.77
CA ASP A 39 -3.67 -11.46 -3.64
C ASP A 39 -2.49 -11.34 -2.67
N GLU A 40 -2.54 -12.11 -1.57
CA GLU A 40 -1.48 -12.09 -0.56
C GLU A 40 -0.12 -12.42 -1.18
N ALA A 41 -0.05 -13.44 -2.03
CA ALA A 41 1.21 -13.86 -2.64
C ALA A 41 1.81 -12.75 -3.51
N ALA A 42 0.98 -12.06 -4.28
CA ALA A 42 1.43 -10.97 -5.14
C ALA A 42 1.93 -9.77 -4.33
N VAL A 43 1.24 -9.43 -3.25
CA VAL A 43 1.65 -8.34 -2.35
C VAL A 43 2.99 -8.65 -1.72
N ARG A 44 3.14 -9.86 -1.17
CA ARG A 44 4.39 -10.27 -0.53
C ARG A 44 5.55 -10.33 -1.52
N ALA A 45 5.30 -10.83 -2.73
CA ALA A 45 6.32 -10.88 -3.77
C ALA A 45 6.80 -9.50 -4.20
N LEU A 46 5.88 -8.56 -4.37
CA LEU A 46 6.24 -7.19 -4.74
C LEU A 46 7.08 -6.53 -3.65
N ILE A 47 6.68 -6.63 -2.41
CA ILE A 47 7.42 -6.02 -1.30
C ILE A 47 8.78 -6.67 -1.13
N ALA A 48 8.88 -7.98 -1.28
CA ALA A 48 10.16 -8.69 -1.23
C ALA A 48 11.09 -8.27 -2.36
N ARG A 49 10.54 -8.03 -3.55
CA ARG A 49 11.33 -7.59 -4.72
C ARG A 49 11.81 -6.15 -4.55
N GLU A 50 10.94 -5.27 -4.12
CA GLU A 50 11.24 -3.84 -3.99
C GLU A 50 12.11 -3.53 -2.76
N LYS A 51 12.02 -4.33 -1.73
CA LYS A 51 12.79 -4.19 -0.48
C LYS A 51 12.76 -2.76 0.07
N PRO A 52 11.58 -2.19 0.30
CA PRO A 52 11.51 -0.84 0.85
C PRO A 52 12.00 -0.83 2.30
N ASP A 53 12.58 0.30 2.71
CA ASP A 53 12.94 0.52 4.10
C ASP A 53 11.69 0.86 4.93
N VAL A 54 10.77 1.60 4.32
CA VAL A 54 9.53 2.05 4.95
C VAL A 54 8.37 1.84 3.99
N ILE A 55 7.23 1.44 4.53
CA ILE A 55 5.98 1.33 3.78
C ILE A 55 4.99 2.31 4.40
N VAL A 56 4.45 3.21 3.58
CA VAL A 56 3.39 4.13 4.01
C VAL A 56 2.10 3.68 3.34
N HIS A 57 1.17 3.16 4.14
CA HIS A 57 -0.07 2.59 3.64
C HIS A 57 -1.20 3.62 3.75
N THR A 58 -1.64 4.16 2.61
CA THR A 58 -2.77 5.09 2.55
C THR A 58 -3.96 4.54 1.77
N ALA A 59 -3.81 3.36 1.17
CA ALA A 59 -4.87 2.76 0.34
C ALA A 59 -5.95 2.13 1.23
N ALA A 60 -7.14 2.73 1.24
CA ALA A 60 -8.29 2.21 1.97
C ALA A 60 -9.57 2.72 1.32
N LEU A 61 -10.66 1.98 1.51
CA LEU A 61 -11.99 2.45 1.11
C LEU A 61 -12.64 3.12 2.31
N SER A 62 -12.89 4.41 2.20
CA SER A 62 -13.45 5.22 3.28
C SER A 62 -14.91 5.63 3.05
N ASN A 63 -15.46 5.41 1.87
CA ASN A 63 -16.87 5.73 1.57
C ASN A 63 -17.78 4.68 2.21
N THR A 64 -18.53 5.08 3.24
CA THR A 64 -19.39 4.19 4.01
C THR A 64 -20.49 3.55 3.17
N ALA A 65 -21.13 4.32 2.29
CA ALA A 65 -22.18 3.81 1.43
C ALA A 65 -21.66 2.77 0.44
N TYR A 66 -20.49 3.05 -0.15
CA TYR A 66 -19.84 2.10 -1.05
C TYR A 66 -19.47 0.82 -0.32
N CYS A 67 -18.86 0.92 0.85
CA CYS A 67 -18.48 -0.25 1.65
C CYS A 67 -19.67 -1.11 2.04
N ALA A 68 -20.82 -0.49 2.38
CA ALA A 68 -22.03 -1.22 2.72
C ALA A 68 -22.59 -1.99 1.53
N SER A 69 -22.45 -1.44 0.31
CA SER A 69 -22.90 -2.09 -0.93
C SER A 69 -21.90 -3.10 -1.47
N HIS A 70 -20.62 -3.01 -1.07
CA HIS A 70 -19.54 -3.83 -1.59
C HIS A 70 -18.72 -4.43 -0.44
N PRO A 71 -19.32 -5.33 0.36
CA PRO A 71 -18.67 -5.83 1.57
C PRO A 71 -17.36 -6.61 1.30
N GLU A 72 -17.29 -7.32 0.18
CA GLU A 72 -16.07 -8.07 -0.16
C GLU A 72 -14.92 -7.14 -0.50
N GLU A 73 -15.18 -6.09 -1.27
CA GLU A 73 -14.15 -5.09 -1.58
C GLU A 73 -13.72 -4.32 -0.35
N SER A 74 -14.66 -3.99 0.53
CA SER A 74 -14.37 -3.31 1.79
C SER A 74 -13.48 -4.17 2.67
N LEU A 75 -13.81 -5.45 2.83
CA LEU A 75 -13.00 -6.38 3.61
C LEU A 75 -11.57 -6.47 3.05
N ARG A 76 -11.47 -6.61 1.73
CA ARG A 76 -10.17 -6.69 1.08
C ARG A 76 -9.32 -5.45 1.31
N ALA A 77 -9.89 -4.27 1.07
CA ALA A 77 -9.14 -3.01 1.14
C ALA A 77 -8.80 -2.60 2.58
N ASN A 78 -9.72 -2.82 3.50
CA ASN A 78 -9.61 -2.28 4.86
C ASN A 78 -9.09 -3.28 5.88
N VAL A 79 -9.09 -4.57 5.57
CA VAL A 79 -8.64 -5.63 6.49
C VAL A 79 -7.56 -6.49 5.87
N LEU A 80 -7.84 -7.11 4.73
CA LEU A 80 -6.93 -8.11 4.15
C LEU A 80 -5.66 -7.47 3.59
N LEU A 81 -5.77 -6.43 2.80
CA LEU A 81 -4.61 -5.77 2.21
C LEU A 81 -3.66 -5.21 3.27
N PRO A 82 -4.12 -4.47 4.28
CA PRO A 82 -3.25 -4.02 5.35
C PRO A 82 -2.57 -5.17 6.10
N GLU A 83 -3.28 -6.28 6.32
CA GLU A 83 -2.71 -7.46 6.96
C GLU A 83 -1.60 -8.08 6.13
N TRP A 84 -1.81 -8.23 4.82
CA TRP A 84 -0.80 -8.76 3.91
C TRP A 84 0.43 -7.87 3.86
N ILE A 85 0.23 -6.55 3.83
CA ILE A 85 1.34 -5.58 3.85
C ILE A 85 2.11 -5.68 5.16
N ALA A 86 1.41 -5.79 6.28
CA ALA A 86 2.05 -5.92 7.59
C ALA A 86 2.90 -7.19 7.69
N LYS A 87 2.39 -8.31 7.18
CA LYS A 87 3.15 -9.56 7.15
C LYS A 87 4.40 -9.44 6.30
N ALA A 88 4.28 -8.83 5.12
CA ALA A 88 5.42 -8.63 4.22
C ALA A 88 6.45 -7.69 4.84
N ALA A 89 6.01 -6.64 5.50
CA ALA A 89 6.90 -5.73 6.22
C ALA A 89 7.69 -6.45 7.29
N ALA A 90 7.02 -7.29 8.08
CA ALA A 90 7.68 -8.08 9.12
C ALA A 90 8.73 -9.03 8.54
N GLU A 91 8.42 -9.68 7.42
CA GLU A 91 9.32 -10.61 6.76
C GLU A 91 10.57 -9.94 6.19
N THR A 92 10.42 -8.71 5.70
CA THR A 92 11.51 -7.98 5.04
C THR A 92 12.22 -6.99 5.95
N GLY A 93 11.71 -6.76 7.15
CA GLY A 93 12.26 -5.79 8.08
C GLY A 93 11.86 -4.34 7.78
N ALA A 94 10.92 -4.13 6.89
CA ALA A 94 10.44 -2.79 6.57
C ALA A 94 9.60 -2.21 7.71
N LYS A 95 9.71 -0.91 7.92
CA LYS A 95 8.87 -0.21 8.89
C LYS A 95 7.55 0.16 8.24
N LEU A 96 6.44 -0.18 8.87
CA LEU A 96 5.10 0.12 8.37
C LEU A 96 4.51 1.32 9.11
N LEU A 97 4.05 2.27 8.34
CA LEU A 97 3.37 3.46 8.88
C LEU A 97 1.93 3.54 8.38
#